data_714e6e7399ed7fc8b201ab48338ead07
#
_entry.id   714e6e7399ed7fc8b201ab48338ead07
#
_cell.length_a   1.000
_cell.length_b   1.000
_cell.length_c   1.000
_cell.angle_alpha   90.00
_cell.angle_beta   90.00
_cell.angle_gamma   90.00
#
_symmetry.space_group_name_H-M   'P 1'
#
loop_
_entity.id
_entity.type
_entity.pdbx_description
1 polymer ?
#
loop_
_entity_poly.entity_id
_entity_poly.type
_entity_poly.pdbx_seq_one_letter_code
_entity_poly.pdbx_strand_id
1 'polypeptide(L)'
;MKPLRHPLSSRSFSVLALLALLVGVPLISRYYMDWFDSAGVVSDLGIGLLLTLLLFNRSRLIMIPTLVAWSAMQLGSAELVSAVGRMPEPGDLKYLLDPQFVGNSTQGGKIAHPALLFALVTGSLICILLAGHRGATARLPRALYLLPALLLGGHAAYQYWVPSESAQWQQFNLPHKLLAEELSGAQRKAEDWLSGDDASRMPDILELNRLDLAGTPLLDSAGSARNVLIVTLEGIPGAYIDTNRAALGSSYSLNPMPRLSQWAERAMTTPDYVLHGHQTIRGLYAMLCGDYSKLDSGTPKGLELLNNPKRAAQCLPAQLRAHGFSTHFLQGAGLRFMAKDTIMPMMGFNQTLGRNWFRNKPYLDFTWGMDDKAFFEGSLDYVKQLRKQKQPWMLTLLTVGTHQPYSAPNDYLQRYPDAKRAAIGYLDDALDNFLRSLEKQGVLKDTLVIITSDESHGIDGVRLASAWGFNLLLAPEQARLP
;
A
#
# COMPACT_ATOMS: atom_id res chain seq x y z
N MET A 1 65.30 -8.37 15.13
CA MET A 1 63.85 -8.26 15.14
C MET A 1 63.39 -7.62 13.86
N LYS A 2 62.87 -8.37 12.87
CA LYS A 2 62.26 -7.85 11.64
C LYS A 2 60.82 -7.47 11.97
N PRO A 3 60.32 -6.29 11.56
CA PRO A 3 58.94 -5.94 11.81
C PRO A 3 58.04 -6.74 10.87
N LEU A 4 57.16 -7.56 11.43
CA LEU A 4 56.02 -8.18 10.74
C LEU A 4 55.00 -7.09 10.39
N ARG A 5 55.21 -6.44 9.25
CA ARG A 5 54.14 -5.63 8.60
C ARG A 5 53.88 -6.28 7.24
N HIS A 6 52.95 -7.26 7.20
CA HIS A 6 52.27 -7.56 5.96
C HIS A 6 51.21 -6.47 5.75
N PRO A 7 51.37 -5.52 4.81
CA PRO A 7 50.27 -4.66 4.45
C PRO A 7 49.17 -5.52 3.86
N LEU A 8 47.97 -5.36 4.36
CA LEU A 8 46.77 -5.95 3.74
C LEU A 8 46.83 -5.64 2.25
N SER A 9 46.73 -6.64 1.40
CA SER A 9 46.81 -6.43 -0.05
C SER A 9 45.62 -5.59 -0.50
N SER A 10 45.74 -4.84 -1.58
CA SER A 10 44.62 -4.05 -2.16
C SER A 10 43.38 -4.90 -2.42
N ARG A 11 43.55 -6.21 -2.60
CA ARG A 11 42.48 -7.22 -2.73
C ARG A 11 41.71 -7.41 -1.41
N SER A 12 42.42 -7.49 -0.27
CA SER A 12 41.78 -7.62 1.03
C SER A 12 40.91 -6.42 1.35
N PHE A 13 41.35 -5.21 0.99
CA PHE A 13 40.55 -3.99 1.14
C PHE A 13 39.29 -4.00 0.26
N SER A 14 39.37 -4.49 -0.99
CA SER A 14 38.21 -4.59 -1.88
C SER A 14 37.16 -5.56 -1.34
N VAL A 15 37.58 -6.71 -0.80
CA VAL A 15 36.67 -7.70 -0.19
C VAL A 15 36.01 -7.12 1.07
N LEU A 16 36.80 -6.47 1.95
CA LEU A 16 36.27 -5.85 3.15
C LEU A 16 35.26 -4.74 2.84
N ALA A 17 35.53 -3.92 1.82
CA ALA A 17 34.59 -2.87 1.38
C ALA A 17 33.27 -3.47 0.85
N LEU A 18 33.35 -4.53 0.04
CA LEU A 18 32.15 -5.25 -0.45
C LEU A 18 31.36 -5.86 0.71
N LEU A 19 32.04 -6.53 1.65
CA LEU A 19 31.36 -7.09 2.82
C LEU A 19 30.73 -6.01 3.70
N ALA A 20 31.43 -4.90 3.91
CA ALA A 20 30.88 -3.78 4.69
C ALA A 20 29.62 -3.20 4.02
N LEU A 21 29.61 -3.06 2.69
CA LEU A 21 28.47 -2.52 1.96
C LEU A 21 27.33 -3.53 1.83
N LEU A 22 27.62 -4.77 1.40
CA LEU A 22 26.59 -5.72 0.99
C LEU A 22 26.03 -6.54 2.17
N VAL A 23 26.79 -6.64 3.27
CA VAL A 23 26.37 -7.34 4.50
C VAL A 23 26.22 -6.36 5.65
N GLY A 24 27.24 -5.53 5.91
CA GLY A 24 27.27 -4.64 7.09
C GLY A 24 26.18 -3.59 7.04
N VAL A 25 25.96 -2.92 5.90
CA VAL A 25 24.93 -1.88 5.78
C VAL A 25 23.52 -2.44 6.04
N PRO A 26 23.06 -3.55 5.41
CA PRO A 26 21.76 -4.14 5.73
C PRO A 26 21.59 -4.51 7.20
N LEU A 27 22.56 -5.19 7.80
CA LEU A 27 22.50 -5.61 9.22
C LEU A 27 22.40 -4.42 10.16
N ILE A 28 23.20 -3.37 9.91
CA ILE A 28 23.15 -2.14 10.71
C ILE A 28 21.79 -1.45 10.53
N SER A 29 21.28 -1.41 9.30
CA SER A 29 19.97 -0.80 9.01
C SER A 29 18.84 -1.51 9.75
N ARG A 30 18.83 -2.85 9.81
CA ARG A 30 17.86 -3.60 10.59
C ARG A 30 17.84 -3.21 12.05
N TYR A 31 19.03 -3.03 12.63
CA TYR A 31 19.16 -2.62 14.03
C TYR A 31 18.59 -1.20 14.26
N TYR A 32 18.94 -0.25 13.41
CA TYR A 32 18.46 1.13 13.55
C TYR A 32 16.99 1.33 13.26
N MET A 33 16.39 0.47 12.42
CA MET A 33 14.98 0.55 12.05
C MET A 33 14.07 -0.33 12.91
N ASP A 34 14.63 -1.00 13.92
CA ASP A 34 13.93 -1.98 14.77
C ASP A 34 13.27 -3.13 13.96
N TRP A 35 13.96 -3.55 12.90
CA TRP A 35 13.51 -4.64 12.01
C TRP A 35 14.23 -5.96 12.30
N PHE A 36 14.71 -6.14 13.52
CA PHE A 36 15.50 -7.31 13.84
C PHE A 36 14.65 -8.58 13.85
N ASP A 37 15.04 -9.52 13.00
CA ASP A 37 14.52 -10.88 12.94
C ASP A 37 15.65 -11.82 12.54
N SER A 38 15.73 -13.00 13.13
CA SER A 38 16.82 -13.96 12.86
C SER A 38 16.82 -14.45 11.40
N ALA A 39 15.63 -14.66 10.82
CA ALA A 39 15.51 -15.03 9.41
C ALA A 39 16.00 -13.89 8.50
N GLY A 40 15.67 -12.63 8.83
CA GLY A 40 16.18 -11.47 8.10
C GLY A 40 17.68 -11.32 8.15
N VAL A 41 18.31 -11.58 9.30
CA VAL A 41 19.78 -11.61 9.42
C VAL A 41 20.39 -12.67 8.51
N VAL A 42 19.83 -13.88 8.49
CA VAL A 42 20.28 -14.97 7.60
C VAL A 42 20.10 -14.59 6.14
N SER A 43 18.99 -13.93 5.79
CA SER A 43 18.73 -13.42 4.45
C SER A 43 19.77 -12.38 4.01
N ASP A 44 20.09 -11.39 4.86
CA ASP A 44 21.10 -10.36 4.57
C ASP A 44 22.49 -10.96 4.42
N LEU A 45 22.87 -11.88 5.31
CA LEU A 45 24.14 -12.60 5.23
C LEU A 45 24.24 -13.42 3.94
N GLY A 46 23.22 -14.21 3.63
CA GLY A 46 23.19 -15.09 2.46
C GLY A 46 23.35 -14.33 1.15
N ILE A 47 22.49 -13.33 0.92
CA ILE A 47 22.51 -12.55 -0.31
C ILE A 47 23.73 -11.64 -0.40
N GLY A 48 24.14 -11.01 0.72
CA GLY A 48 25.32 -10.15 0.75
C GLY A 48 26.63 -10.89 0.50
N LEU A 49 26.78 -12.08 1.07
CA LEU A 49 27.93 -12.96 0.79
C LEU A 49 27.92 -13.45 -0.66
N LEU A 50 26.78 -13.87 -1.18
CA LEU A 50 26.65 -14.29 -2.58
C LEU A 50 27.08 -13.17 -3.53
N LEU A 51 26.55 -11.95 -3.34
CA LEU A 51 26.93 -10.81 -4.17
C LEU A 51 28.40 -10.42 -4.01
N THR A 52 28.94 -10.51 -2.80
CA THR A 52 30.38 -10.27 -2.56
C THR A 52 31.23 -11.23 -3.39
N LEU A 53 30.89 -12.52 -3.40
CA LEU A 53 31.61 -13.53 -4.18
C LEU A 53 31.45 -13.32 -5.71
N LEU A 54 30.27 -12.92 -6.15
CA LEU A 54 29.97 -12.66 -7.56
C LEU A 54 30.68 -11.40 -8.06
N LEU A 55 30.77 -10.34 -7.24
CA LEU A 55 31.41 -9.09 -7.59
C LEU A 55 32.93 -9.08 -7.37
N PHE A 56 33.43 -10.07 -6.62
CA PHE A 56 34.87 -10.18 -6.39
C PHE A 56 35.65 -10.20 -7.70
N ASN A 57 36.61 -9.30 -7.83
CA ASN A 57 37.49 -9.18 -9.00
C ASN A 57 36.76 -8.93 -10.35
N ARG A 58 35.55 -8.36 -10.32
CA ARG A 58 34.80 -7.99 -11.52
C ARG A 58 35.20 -6.59 -12.02
N SER A 59 34.97 -6.39 -13.32
CA SER A 59 35.19 -5.08 -13.95
C SER A 59 34.19 -4.03 -13.44
N ARG A 60 34.56 -2.76 -13.51
CA ARG A 60 33.65 -1.65 -13.18
C ARG A 60 32.35 -1.68 -13.98
N LEU A 61 32.38 -2.16 -15.22
CA LEU A 61 31.22 -2.34 -16.08
C LEU A 61 30.12 -3.22 -15.46
N ILE A 62 30.50 -4.25 -14.69
CA ILE A 62 29.57 -5.14 -13.97
C ILE A 62 29.27 -4.57 -12.60
N MET A 63 30.29 -4.06 -11.92
CA MET A 63 30.15 -3.60 -10.52
C MET A 63 29.23 -2.38 -10.40
N ILE A 64 29.35 -1.36 -11.28
CA ILE A 64 28.54 -0.15 -11.21
C ILE A 64 27.04 -0.46 -11.29
N PRO A 65 26.52 -1.11 -12.36
CA PRO A 65 25.08 -1.36 -12.43
C PRO A 65 24.58 -2.26 -11.30
N THR A 66 25.38 -3.23 -10.84
CA THR A 66 25.00 -4.12 -9.74
C THR A 66 24.91 -3.36 -8.41
N LEU A 67 25.87 -2.49 -8.09
CA LEU A 67 25.84 -1.70 -6.87
C LEU A 67 24.77 -0.61 -6.92
N VAL A 68 24.49 -0.01 -8.07
CA VAL A 68 23.37 0.92 -8.25
C VAL A 68 22.04 0.21 -8.01
N ALA A 69 21.83 -0.96 -8.62
CA ALA A 69 20.63 -1.74 -8.42
C ALA A 69 20.47 -2.18 -6.95
N TRP A 70 21.56 -2.67 -6.33
CA TRP A 70 21.58 -3.01 -4.91
C TRP A 70 21.19 -1.83 -4.03
N SER A 71 21.83 -0.68 -4.22
CA SER A 71 21.56 0.53 -3.43
C SER A 71 20.13 1.02 -3.61
N ALA A 72 19.61 0.99 -4.84
CA ALA A 72 18.23 1.35 -5.14
C ALA A 72 17.23 0.39 -4.45
N MET A 73 17.51 -0.92 -4.44
CA MET A 73 16.67 -1.90 -3.77
C MET A 73 16.69 -1.73 -2.24
N GLN A 74 17.87 -1.49 -1.62
CA GLN A 74 17.96 -1.30 -0.18
C GLN A 74 17.25 -0.01 0.26
N LEU A 75 17.54 1.11 -0.40
CA LEU A 75 16.90 2.40 -0.09
C LEU A 75 15.40 2.35 -0.38
N GLY A 76 15.01 1.88 -1.56
CA GLY A 76 13.61 1.77 -1.97
C GLY A 76 12.79 0.87 -1.04
N SER A 77 13.41 -0.23 -0.54
CA SER A 77 12.78 -1.08 0.46
C SER A 77 12.56 -0.32 1.77
N ALA A 78 13.57 0.39 2.28
CA ALA A 78 13.48 1.15 3.52
C ALA A 78 12.43 2.26 3.44
N GLU A 79 12.44 3.04 2.36
CA GLU A 79 11.48 4.14 2.14
C GLU A 79 10.05 3.61 2.01
N LEU A 80 9.84 2.53 1.23
CA LEU A 80 8.49 2.00 1.01
C LEU A 80 7.93 1.31 2.26
N VAL A 81 8.76 0.56 2.99
CA VAL A 81 8.32 -0.04 4.26
C VAL A 81 7.93 1.03 5.26
N SER A 82 8.72 2.11 5.37
CA SER A 82 8.40 3.23 6.27
C SER A 82 7.14 3.99 5.83
N ALA A 83 6.86 4.04 4.52
CA ALA A 83 5.71 4.75 3.98
C ALA A 83 4.42 3.95 4.07
N VAL A 84 4.45 2.66 3.69
CA VAL A 84 3.24 1.83 3.48
C VAL A 84 3.29 0.47 4.17
N GLY A 85 4.31 0.19 4.98
CA GLY A 85 4.42 -1.04 5.78
C GLY A 85 4.62 -2.34 4.98
N ARG A 86 5.07 -2.26 3.72
CA ARG A 86 5.36 -3.43 2.88
C ARG A 86 6.61 -3.26 2.03
N MET A 87 7.19 -4.39 1.61
CA MET A 87 8.31 -4.40 0.67
C MET A 87 7.87 -4.02 -0.77
N PRO A 88 8.81 -3.47 -1.57
CA PRO A 88 8.58 -3.28 -3.00
C PRO A 88 8.28 -4.59 -3.72
N GLU A 89 7.36 -4.51 -4.68
CA GLU A 89 7.05 -5.57 -5.64
C GLU A 89 7.49 -5.16 -7.05
N PRO A 90 7.74 -6.11 -7.98
CA PRO A 90 8.10 -5.78 -9.37
C PRO A 90 7.07 -4.87 -10.05
N GLY A 91 5.79 -4.99 -9.66
CA GLY A 91 4.71 -4.12 -10.14
C GLY A 91 4.85 -2.65 -9.76
N ASP A 92 5.58 -2.33 -8.69
CA ASP A 92 5.79 -0.95 -8.25
C ASP A 92 6.72 -0.17 -9.20
N LEU A 93 7.58 -0.86 -9.96
CA LEU A 93 8.45 -0.22 -10.96
C LEU A 93 7.67 0.58 -12.02
N LYS A 94 6.43 0.21 -12.30
CA LYS A 94 5.56 0.93 -13.25
C LYS A 94 5.23 2.33 -12.78
N TYR A 95 5.11 2.54 -11.48
CA TYR A 95 4.86 3.85 -10.90
C TYR A 95 6.05 4.79 -11.05
N LEU A 96 7.29 4.25 -11.08
CA LEU A 96 8.48 5.04 -11.37
C LEU A 96 8.53 5.52 -12.84
N LEU A 97 7.78 4.86 -13.73
CA LEU A 97 7.64 5.27 -15.13
C LEU A 97 6.48 6.25 -15.34
N ASP A 98 5.66 6.51 -14.34
CA ASP A 98 4.60 7.52 -14.38
C ASP A 98 5.17 8.89 -13.94
N PRO A 99 5.30 9.86 -14.87
CA PRO A 99 5.87 11.18 -14.55
C PRO A 99 5.06 11.94 -13.50
N GLN A 100 3.74 11.71 -13.44
CA GLN A 100 2.87 12.35 -12.46
C GLN A 100 3.11 11.75 -11.07
N PHE A 101 3.22 10.43 -10.97
CA PHE A 101 3.57 9.75 -9.72
C PHE A 101 4.92 10.20 -9.19
N VAL A 102 5.95 10.17 -10.05
CA VAL A 102 7.30 10.60 -9.67
C VAL A 102 7.32 12.07 -9.25
N GLY A 103 6.69 12.95 -10.04
CA GLY A 103 6.58 14.38 -9.72
C GLY A 103 5.89 14.63 -8.39
N ASN A 104 4.76 14.00 -8.14
CA ASN A 104 3.99 14.17 -6.90
C ASN A 104 4.71 13.54 -5.69
N SER A 105 5.34 12.39 -5.86
CA SER A 105 6.04 11.71 -4.78
C SER A 105 7.36 12.40 -4.38
N THR A 106 8.00 13.14 -5.30
CA THR A 106 9.29 13.82 -5.03
C THR A 106 9.14 15.27 -4.59
N GLN A 107 8.07 15.97 -4.93
CA GLN A 107 7.86 17.39 -4.62
C GLN A 107 7.59 17.72 -3.15
N GLY A 108 7.71 16.81 -2.26
CA GLY A 108 7.59 17.05 -0.82
C GLY A 108 8.39 16.03 -0.02
N GLY A 109 8.98 15.08 -0.71
CA GLY A 109 9.62 13.93 -0.11
C GLY A 109 10.98 14.27 0.49
N LYS A 110 11.02 14.48 1.79
CA LYS A 110 12.26 14.26 2.52
C LYS A 110 12.52 12.76 2.49
N ILE A 111 13.73 12.36 2.10
CA ILE A 111 14.20 10.98 2.24
C ILE A 111 14.08 10.61 3.72
N ALA A 112 13.33 9.56 4.05
CA ALA A 112 13.13 9.13 5.43
C ALA A 112 14.45 8.60 6.04
N HIS A 113 15.29 7.99 5.19
CA HIS A 113 16.55 7.36 5.62
C HIS A 113 17.80 7.98 4.98
N PRO A 114 18.15 9.26 5.24
CA PRO A 114 19.28 9.92 4.62
C PRO A 114 20.64 9.30 5.01
N ALA A 115 20.76 8.75 6.21
CA ALA A 115 21.96 8.06 6.65
C ALA A 115 22.19 6.76 5.86
N LEU A 116 21.14 6.01 5.55
CA LEU A 116 21.21 4.81 4.69
C LEU A 116 21.63 5.20 3.26
N LEU A 117 21.02 6.24 2.68
CA LEU A 117 21.43 6.76 1.36
C LEU A 117 22.93 7.11 1.35
N PHE A 118 23.40 7.86 2.36
CA PHE A 118 24.81 8.25 2.47
C PHE A 118 25.72 7.02 2.55
N ALA A 119 25.39 6.03 3.38
CA ALA A 119 26.15 4.78 3.52
C ALA A 119 26.23 4.00 2.20
N LEU A 120 25.11 3.85 1.50
CA LEU A 120 25.00 3.13 0.22
C LEU A 120 25.81 3.84 -0.88
N VAL A 121 25.69 5.16 -1.02
CA VAL A 121 26.42 5.93 -2.03
C VAL A 121 27.92 5.90 -1.74
N THR A 122 28.33 6.22 -0.51
CA THR A 122 29.74 6.26 -0.13
C THR A 122 30.39 4.88 -0.22
N GLY A 123 29.72 3.84 0.28
CA GLY A 123 30.19 2.46 0.20
C GLY A 123 30.33 1.97 -1.24
N SER A 124 29.37 2.28 -2.10
CA SER A 124 29.42 1.95 -3.54
C SER A 124 30.58 2.64 -4.24
N LEU A 125 30.81 3.93 -3.98
CA LEU A 125 31.92 4.67 -4.53
C LEU A 125 33.27 4.09 -4.10
N ILE A 126 33.43 3.73 -2.83
CA ILE A 126 34.64 3.08 -2.31
C ILE A 126 34.85 1.74 -3.05
N CYS A 127 33.84 0.89 -3.17
CA CYS A 127 33.93 -0.38 -3.89
C CYS A 127 34.36 -0.19 -5.36
N ILE A 128 33.76 0.79 -6.06
CA ILE A 128 34.07 1.11 -7.46
C ILE A 128 35.50 1.63 -7.63
N LEU A 129 35.96 2.48 -6.72
CA LEU A 129 37.33 3.00 -6.73
C LEU A 129 38.35 1.86 -6.50
N LEU A 130 38.10 0.99 -5.56
CA LEU A 130 38.96 -0.16 -5.26
C LEU A 130 38.96 -1.23 -6.38
N ALA A 131 37.91 -1.34 -7.18
CA ALA A 131 37.79 -2.25 -8.32
C ALA A 131 38.76 -1.93 -9.49
N GLY A 132 39.40 -0.76 -9.48
CA GLY A 132 40.30 -0.33 -10.57
C GLY A 132 41.64 -1.07 -10.64
N HIS A 133 42.03 -1.73 -9.59
CA HIS A 133 43.35 -2.40 -9.52
C HIS A 133 43.24 -3.87 -9.97
N ARG A 134 43.35 -4.10 -11.28
CA ARG A 134 43.38 -5.44 -11.86
C ARG A 134 44.70 -6.15 -11.49
N GLY A 135 44.67 -6.93 -10.42
CA GLY A 135 45.67 -7.99 -10.20
C GLY A 135 45.22 -9.30 -10.86
N ALA A 136 46.19 -10.21 -11.14
CA ALA A 136 45.94 -11.49 -11.80
C ALA A 136 44.67 -12.22 -11.33
N THR A 137 44.01 -12.89 -12.26
CA THR A 137 42.73 -13.62 -12.11
C THR A 137 42.80 -14.78 -11.10
N ALA A 138 42.79 -14.45 -9.81
CA ALA A 138 42.58 -15.45 -8.77
C ALA A 138 41.12 -15.93 -8.84
N ARG A 139 40.92 -17.17 -9.21
CA ARG A 139 39.60 -17.83 -9.13
C ARG A 139 39.35 -18.17 -7.66
N LEU A 140 38.21 -17.73 -7.12
CA LEU A 140 37.77 -18.17 -5.80
C LEU A 140 37.43 -19.65 -5.81
N PRO A 141 37.81 -20.41 -4.76
CA PRO A 141 37.39 -21.79 -4.62
C PRO A 141 35.87 -21.93 -4.71
N ARG A 142 35.37 -22.87 -5.52
CA ARG A 142 33.91 -23.10 -5.64
C ARG A 142 33.24 -23.42 -4.32
N ALA A 143 33.97 -24.00 -3.37
CA ALA A 143 33.48 -24.31 -2.03
C ALA A 143 32.98 -23.05 -1.26
N LEU A 144 33.48 -21.85 -1.56
CA LEU A 144 33.03 -20.62 -0.90
C LEU A 144 31.56 -20.27 -1.23
N TYR A 145 31.04 -20.72 -2.37
CA TYR A 145 29.64 -20.52 -2.75
C TYR A 145 28.68 -21.43 -1.97
N LEU A 146 29.20 -22.48 -1.29
CA LEU A 146 28.36 -23.34 -0.45
C LEU A 146 27.78 -22.60 0.74
N LEU A 147 28.54 -21.67 1.35
CA LEU A 147 28.06 -20.94 2.53
C LEU A 147 26.82 -20.08 2.22
N PRO A 148 26.83 -19.15 1.25
CA PRO A 148 25.61 -18.40 0.92
C PRO A 148 24.49 -19.32 0.40
N ALA A 149 24.80 -20.40 -0.32
CA ALA A 149 23.78 -21.36 -0.76
C ALA A 149 23.10 -22.06 0.43
N LEU A 150 23.86 -22.46 1.45
CA LEU A 150 23.32 -23.06 2.67
C LEU A 150 22.50 -22.04 3.49
N LEU A 151 22.93 -20.78 3.57
CA LEU A 151 22.18 -19.74 4.27
C LEU A 151 20.85 -19.46 3.57
N LEU A 152 20.84 -19.26 2.26
CA LEU A 152 19.64 -18.98 1.48
C LEU A 152 18.69 -20.19 1.42
N GLY A 153 19.24 -21.39 1.21
CA GLY A 153 18.47 -22.64 1.22
C GLY A 153 17.92 -22.97 2.60
N GLY A 154 18.72 -22.77 3.65
CA GLY A 154 18.27 -22.93 5.04
C GLY A 154 17.18 -21.93 5.43
N HIS A 155 17.29 -20.67 4.97
CA HIS A 155 16.24 -19.68 5.14
C HIS A 155 14.93 -20.12 4.45
N ALA A 156 15.00 -20.59 3.21
CA ALA A 156 13.84 -21.08 2.46
C ALA A 156 13.19 -22.29 3.17
N ALA A 157 13.99 -23.23 3.63
CA ALA A 157 13.51 -24.37 4.42
C ALA A 157 12.87 -23.94 5.74
N TYR A 158 13.47 -22.99 6.45
CA TYR A 158 12.90 -22.43 7.68
C TYR A 158 11.54 -21.80 7.42
N GLN A 159 11.40 -20.96 6.38
CA GLN A 159 10.13 -20.32 6.01
C GLN A 159 9.04 -21.33 5.63
N TYR A 160 9.43 -22.44 5.03
CA TYR A 160 8.48 -23.50 4.67
C TYR A 160 7.95 -24.26 5.90
N TRP A 161 8.83 -24.55 6.89
CA TRP A 161 8.47 -25.41 8.03
C TRP A 161 7.98 -24.62 9.26
N VAL A 162 8.36 -23.36 9.40
CA VAL A 162 8.06 -22.53 10.57
C VAL A 162 7.26 -21.31 10.13
N PRO A 163 5.91 -21.36 10.27
CA PRO A 163 5.07 -20.19 10.03
C PRO A 163 5.53 -19.04 10.93
N SER A 164 5.96 -17.95 10.35
CA SER A 164 6.41 -16.77 11.09
C SER A 164 5.31 -15.71 11.15
N GLU A 165 5.14 -15.11 12.31
CA GLU A 165 4.24 -13.98 12.52
C GLU A 165 4.88 -12.63 12.12
N SER A 166 6.20 -12.62 11.90
CA SER A 166 6.94 -11.42 11.50
C SER A 166 6.59 -11.00 10.08
N ALA A 167 6.59 -9.70 9.82
CA ALA A 167 6.35 -9.16 8.49
C ALA A 167 7.46 -9.57 7.50
N GLN A 168 7.13 -9.67 6.21
CA GLN A 168 8.11 -10.09 5.18
C GLN A 168 9.37 -9.22 5.15
N TRP A 169 9.24 -7.91 5.39
CA TRP A 169 10.38 -7.00 5.42
C TRP A 169 11.31 -7.23 6.63
N GLN A 170 10.80 -7.80 7.72
CA GLN A 170 11.65 -8.25 8.83
C GLN A 170 12.43 -9.52 8.48
N GLN A 171 11.84 -10.43 7.70
CA GLN A 171 12.38 -11.76 7.42
C GLN A 171 13.28 -11.83 6.19
N PHE A 172 13.10 -10.91 5.23
CA PHE A 172 13.81 -10.96 3.94
C PHE A 172 14.63 -9.69 3.67
N ASN A 173 15.71 -9.88 2.93
CA ASN A 173 16.29 -8.83 2.10
C ASN A 173 15.59 -8.81 0.74
N LEU A 174 15.30 -7.65 0.16
CA LEU A 174 14.50 -7.55 -1.06
C LEU A 174 15.03 -8.39 -2.24
N PRO A 175 16.32 -8.35 -2.61
CA PRO A 175 16.85 -9.24 -3.65
C PRO A 175 16.66 -10.73 -3.36
N HIS A 176 16.75 -11.15 -2.10
CA HIS A 176 16.49 -12.55 -1.72
C HIS A 176 15.01 -12.88 -1.85
N LYS A 177 14.11 -12.00 -1.41
CA LYS A 177 12.66 -12.17 -1.57
C LYS A 177 12.27 -12.37 -3.03
N LEU A 178 12.74 -11.48 -3.91
CA LEU A 178 12.45 -11.57 -5.35
C LEU A 178 12.97 -12.89 -5.96
N LEU A 179 14.16 -13.32 -5.58
CA LEU A 179 14.71 -14.62 -6.02
C LEU A 179 13.86 -15.79 -5.52
N ALA A 180 13.47 -15.78 -4.26
CA ALA A 180 12.64 -16.83 -3.66
C ALA A 180 11.25 -16.92 -4.31
N GLU A 181 10.63 -15.79 -4.61
CA GLU A 181 9.34 -15.70 -5.29
C GLU A 181 9.40 -16.25 -6.73
N GLU A 182 10.44 -15.90 -7.48
CA GLU A 182 10.64 -16.44 -8.83
C GLU A 182 10.87 -17.96 -8.82
N LEU A 183 11.66 -18.45 -7.88
CA LEU A 183 11.89 -19.89 -7.74
C LEU A 183 10.60 -20.63 -7.33
N SER A 184 9.85 -20.10 -6.40
CA SER A 184 8.55 -20.66 -5.98
C SER A 184 7.51 -20.60 -7.10
N GLY A 185 7.51 -19.54 -7.90
CA GLY A 185 6.66 -19.40 -9.08
C GLY A 185 7.01 -20.42 -10.16
N ALA A 186 8.31 -20.66 -10.40
CA ALA A 186 8.78 -21.68 -11.33
C ALA A 186 8.43 -23.10 -10.84
N GLN A 187 8.55 -23.37 -9.54
CA GLN A 187 8.15 -24.63 -8.94
C GLN A 187 6.65 -24.90 -9.13
N ARG A 188 5.79 -23.92 -8.80
CA ARG A 188 4.33 -24.03 -8.99
C ARG A 188 3.97 -24.29 -10.44
N LYS A 189 4.56 -23.57 -11.39
CA LYS A 189 4.36 -23.83 -12.82
C LYS A 189 4.78 -25.22 -13.24
N ALA A 190 5.87 -25.76 -12.67
CA ALA A 190 6.31 -27.12 -12.93
C ALA A 190 5.37 -28.16 -12.30
N GLU A 191 4.89 -27.91 -11.10
CA GLU A 191 3.88 -28.76 -10.43
C GLU A 191 2.55 -28.76 -11.18
N ASP A 192 2.07 -27.59 -11.63
CA ASP A 192 0.88 -27.45 -12.46
C ASP A 192 1.03 -28.18 -13.81
N TRP A 193 2.22 -28.12 -14.42
CA TRP A 193 2.52 -28.84 -15.65
C TRP A 193 2.60 -30.37 -15.44
N LEU A 194 3.14 -30.83 -14.30
CA LEU A 194 3.26 -32.25 -13.97
C LEU A 194 1.95 -32.87 -13.48
N SER A 195 1.09 -32.10 -12.80
CA SER A 195 -0.18 -32.60 -12.27
C SER A 195 -1.28 -32.71 -13.31
N GLY A 196 -1.04 -32.19 -14.53
CA GLY A 196 -2.09 -32.14 -15.54
C GLY A 196 -3.23 -31.21 -15.13
N ASP A 197 -3.96 -30.76 -16.12
CA ASP A 197 -5.02 -29.76 -16.01
C ASP A 197 -5.92 -29.99 -14.77
N ASP A 198 -5.80 -29.14 -13.76
CA ASP A 198 -6.54 -29.26 -12.51
C ASP A 198 -7.97 -28.71 -12.70
N ALA A 199 -8.65 -29.24 -13.71
CA ALA A 199 -10.06 -28.96 -14.01
C ALA A 199 -10.97 -29.22 -12.81
N SER A 200 -10.50 -30.00 -11.81
CA SER A 200 -11.25 -30.29 -10.58
C SER A 200 -11.37 -29.09 -9.63
N ARG A 201 -10.44 -28.13 -9.68
CA ARG A 201 -10.48 -26.89 -8.87
C ARG A 201 -11.24 -25.73 -9.53
N MET A 202 -11.51 -25.82 -10.84
CA MET A 202 -12.25 -24.78 -11.55
C MET A 202 -13.68 -24.54 -10.99
N PRO A 203 -14.45 -25.56 -10.59
CA PRO A 203 -15.74 -25.33 -9.95
C PRO A 203 -15.65 -24.49 -8.67
N ASP A 204 -14.66 -24.76 -7.79
CA ASP A 204 -14.47 -24.03 -6.54
C ASP A 204 -14.11 -22.57 -6.78
N ILE A 205 -13.26 -22.30 -7.78
CA ILE A 205 -12.90 -20.93 -8.18
C ILE A 205 -14.09 -20.21 -8.79
N LEU A 206 -14.92 -20.89 -9.60
CA LEU A 206 -16.13 -20.33 -10.17
C LEU A 206 -17.17 -20.05 -9.10
N GLU A 207 -17.26 -20.88 -8.07
CA GLU A 207 -18.16 -20.68 -6.94
C GLU A 207 -17.73 -19.51 -6.06
N LEU A 208 -16.43 -19.36 -5.77
CA LEU A 208 -15.89 -18.19 -5.09
C LEU A 208 -16.10 -16.86 -5.85
N ASN A 209 -16.19 -16.92 -7.17
CA ASN A 209 -16.49 -15.77 -8.01
C ASN A 209 -17.99 -15.59 -8.30
N ARG A 210 -18.84 -16.44 -7.74
CA ARG A 210 -20.29 -16.33 -7.88
C ARG A 210 -20.78 -15.22 -6.96
N LEU A 211 -21.20 -14.12 -7.56
CA LEU A 211 -21.88 -13.04 -6.86
C LEU A 211 -23.29 -13.51 -6.50
N ASP A 212 -23.42 -14.18 -5.38
CA ASP A 212 -24.73 -14.52 -4.83
C ASP A 212 -25.22 -13.35 -3.96
N LEU A 213 -26.02 -12.49 -4.58
CA LEU A 213 -26.71 -11.40 -3.90
C LEU A 213 -28.06 -11.86 -3.29
N ALA A 214 -28.35 -13.16 -3.28
CA ALA A 214 -29.60 -13.73 -2.80
C ALA A 214 -29.68 -13.87 -1.26
N GLY A 215 -28.78 -13.24 -0.52
CA GLY A 215 -28.84 -13.20 0.95
C GLY A 215 -30.05 -12.43 1.49
N THR A 216 -30.34 -12.59 2.77
CA THR A 216 -31.36 -11.79 3.47
C THR A 216 -30.89 -10.31 3.53
N PRO A 217 -31.67 -9.36 3.03
CA PRO A 217 -31.31 -7.95 3.14
C PRO A 217 -31.10 -7.54 4.60
N LEU A 218 -30.06 -6.73 4.87
CA LEU A 218 -29.83 -6.16 6.20
C LEU A 218 -31.00 -5.26 6.64
N LEU A 219 -31.67 -4.63 5.67
CA LEU A 219 -32.85 -3.80 5.87
C LEU A 219 -34.04 -4.49 5.18
N ASP A 220 -35.14 -4.70 5.90
CA ASP A 220 -36.37 -5.26 5.35
C ASP A 220 -37.00 -4.36 4.27
N SER A 221 -36.66 -3.09 4.29
CA SER A 221 -37.07 -2.11 3.29
C SER A 221 -36.03 -0.99 3.19
N ALA A 222 -36.03 -0.26 2.07
CA ALA A 222 -35.19 0.93 1.92
C ALA A 222 -35.49 2.01 2.99
N GLY A 223 -36.57 1.90 3.73
CA GLY A 223 -36.99 2.87 4.69
C GLY A 223 -37.18 4.24 4.04
N SER A 224 -36.67 5.30 4.68
CA SER A 224 -36.62 6.65 4.14
C SER A 224 -35.37 6.94 3.30
N ALA A 225 -34.45 6.00 3.14
CA ALA A 225 -33.23 6.17 2.37
C ALA A 225 -33.54 6.23 0.87
N ARG A 226 -33.31 7.40 0.30
CA ARG A 226 -33.46 7.66 -1.15
C ARG A 226 -32.14 7.78 -1.88
N ASN A 227 -31.07 8.10 -1.15
CA ASN A 227 -29.79 8.41 -1.69
C ASN A 227 -28.70 7.56 -1.01
N VAL A 228 -27.55 7.42 -1.66
CA VAL A 228 -26.39 6.72 -1.13
C VAL A 228 -25.18 7.64 -1.18
N LEU A 229 -24.51 7.82 -0.05
CA LEU A 229 -23.23 8.50 0.06
C LEU A 229 -22.18 7.50 0.55
N ILE A 230 -21.15 7.27 -0.25
CA ILE A 230 -19.98 6.49 0.14
C ILE A 230 -18.82 7.45 0.35
N VAL A 231 -18.24 7.46 1.54
CA VAL A 231 -17.04 8.25 1.87
C VAL A 231 -15.90 7.28 2.05
N THR A 232 -14.97 7.29 1.11
CA THR A 232 -13.79 6.44 1.12
C THR A 232 -12.59 7.25 1.60
N LEU A 233 -11.98 6.80 2.70
CA LEU A 233 -10.83 7.45 3.31
C LEU A 233 -9.54 6.76 2.83
N GLU A 234 -8.63 7.54 2.27
CA GLU A 234 -7.36 7.07 1.73
C GLU A 234 -6.47 6.47 2.83
N GLY A 235 -6.17 5.18 2.71
CA GLY A 235 -5.14 4.49 3.47
C GLY A 235 -5.39 4.32 4.98
N ILE A 236 -6.63 4.44 5.48
CA ILE A 236 -6.95 4.45 6.90
C ILE A 236 -7.13 3.02 7.45
N PRO A 237 -6.29 2.60 8.44
CA PRO A 237 -6.46 1.31 9.13
C PRO A 237 -7.71 1.25 10.01
N GLY A 238 -8.37 0.11 10.04
CA GLY A 238 -9.50 -0.15 10.95
C GLY A 238 -9.15 -0.07 12.43
N ALA A 239 -7.89 -0.30 12.78
CA ALA A 239 -7.40 -0.18 14.15
C ALA A 239 -7.43 1.26 14.72
N TYR A 240 -7.68 2.28 13.91
CA TYR A 240 -7.91 3.65 14.42
C TYR A 240 -9.34 3.87 14.93
N ILE A 241 -10.25 2.93 14.69
CA ILE A 241 -11.63 3.02 15.17
C ILE A 241 -11.76 2.25 16.49
N ASP A 242 -12.20 2.92 17.55
CA ASP A 242 -12.25 2.37 18.91
C ASP A 242 -13.10 1.10 19.02
N THR A 243 -14.27 1.09 18.39
CA THR A 243 -15.17 -0.08 18.37
C THR A 243 -14.51 -1.29 17.72
N ASN A 244 -13.78 -1.10 16.61
CA ASN A 244 -13.07 -2.17 15.93
C ASN A 244 -11.92 -2.71 16.78
N ARG A 245 -11.14 -1.82 17.42
CA ARG A 245 -10.06 -2.23 18.34
C ARG A 245 -10.59 -3.05 19.51
N ALA A 246 -11.66 -2.59 20.13
CA ALA A 246 -12.30 -3.29 21.24
C ALA A 246 -12.78 -4.68 20.83
N ALA A 247 -13.44 -4.79 19.67
CA ALA A 247 -13.98 -6.06 19.16
C ALA A 247 -12.86 -7.07 18.84
N LEU A 248 -11.71 -6.63 18.35
CA LEU A 248 -10.59 -7.49 17.94
C LEU A 248 -9.49 -7.62 19.00
N GLY A 249 -9.69 -7.03 20.20
CA GLY A 249 -8.76 -7.15 21.32
C GLY A 249 -7.38 -6.52 21.05
N SER A 250 -7.30 -5.50 20.19
CA SER A 250 -6.05 -4.83 19.86
C SER A 250 -5.54 -3.99 21.04
N SER A 251 -4.26 -4.14 21.36
CA SER A 251 -3.57 -3.36 22.39
C SER A 251 -3.13 -1.97 21.93
N TYR A 252 -3.39 -1.60 20.68
CA TYR A 252 -3.03 -0.28 20.14
C TYR A 252 -3.82 0.83 20.84
N SER A 253 -3.13 1.77 21.49
CA SER A 253 -3.75 2.76 22.38
C SER A 253 -3.92 4.14 21.76
N LEU A 254 -3.15 4.48 20.71
CA LEU A 254 -3.21 5.79 20.09
C LEU A 254 -4.41 5.88 19.15
N ASN A 255 -5.30 6.85 19.37
CA ASN A 255 -6.41 7.12 18.47
C ASN A 255 -6.24 8.49 17.79
N PRO A 256 -5.80 8.52 16.53
CA PRO A 256 -5.73 9.75 15.74
C PRO A 256 -7.10 10.18 15.18
N MET A 257 -8.15 9.34 15.31
CA MET A 257 -9.49 9.57 14.76
C MET A 257 -10.60 9.51 15.83
N PRO A 258 -10.51 10.31 16.91
CA PRO A 258 -11.46 10.24 18.01
C PRO A 258 -12.89 10.67 17.59
N ARG A 259 -13.03 11.53 16.59
CA ARG A 259 -14.34 11.97 16.13
C ARG A 259 -15.05 10.92 15.29
N LEU A 260 -14.31 10.25 14.38
CA LEU A 260 -14.87 9.13 13.64
C LEU A 260 -15.25 7.97 14.56
N SER A 261 -14.47 7.75 15.63
CA SER A 261 -14.83 6.76 16.67
C SER A 261 -16.15 7.12 17.37
N GLN A 262 -16.41 8.40 17.64
CA GLN A 262 -17.73 8.85 18.17
C GLN A 262 -18.86 8.62 17.17
N TRP A 263 -18.62 8.82 15.87
CA TRP A 263 -19.61 8.47 14.84
C TRP A 263 -19.86 6.97 14.78
N ALA A 264 -18.83 6.15 14.99
CA ALA A 264 -18.93 4.69 15.01
C ALA A 264 -19.84 4.17 16.13
N GLU A 265 -19.90 4.86 17.29
CA GLU A 265 -20.83 4.52 18.38
C GLU A 265 -22.31 4.65 17.97
N ARG A 266 -22.60 5.43 16.93
CA ARG A 266 -23.94 5.69 16.39
C ARG A 266 -24.19 4.96 15.07
N ALA A 267 -23.24 4.19 14.59
CA ALA A 267 -23.27 3.51 13.31
C ALA A 267 -23.34 1.99 13.50
N MET A 268 -23.84 1.27 12.51
CA MET A 268 -23.53 -0.13 12.38
C MET A 268 -22.07 -0.25 11.93
N THR A 269 -21.29 -1.09 12.60
CA THR A 269 -19.89 -1.35 12.29
C THR A 269 -19.66 -2.83 11.98
N THR A 270 -18.67 -3.12 11.13
CA THR A 270 -18.20 -4.48 10.86
C THR A 270 -16.79 -4.61 11.41
N PRO A 271 -16.59 -5.21 12.60
CA PRO A 271 -15.30 -5.21 13.29
C PRO A 271 -14.18 -5.93 12.55
N ASP A 272 -14.50 -7.03 11.87
CA ASP A 272 -13.58 -7.90 11.13
C ASP A 272 -13.53 -7.59 9.62
N TYR A 273 -13.74 -6.32 9.27
CA TYR A 273 -13.72 -5.87 7.88
C TYR A 273 -12.31 -5.95 7.29
N VAL A 274 -12.12 -6.81 6.30
CA VAL A 274 -10.83 -7.08 5.65
C VAL A 274 -10.75 -6.37 4.30
N LEU A 275 -9.64 -5.67 4.08
CA LEU A 275 -9.32 -5.00 2.82
C LEU A 275 -8.55 -5.96 1.89
N HIS A 276 -8.95 -6.02 0.63
CA HIS A 276 -8.42 -6.96 -0.35
C HIS A 276 -7.29 -6.42 -1.23
N GLY A 277 -6.72 -5.29 -0.90
CA GLY A 277 -5.64 -4.70 -1.69
C GLY A 277 -4.93 -3.56 -0.98
N HIS A 278 -3.71 -3.27 -1.44
CA HIS A 278 -2.89 -2.17 -0.95
C HIS A 278 -2.74 -1.06 -2.02
N GLN A 279 -3.79 -0.84 -2.80
CA GLN A 279 -3.83 0.20 -3.82
C GLN A 279 -5.26 0.70 -3.96
N THR A 280 -5.41 2.01 -3.96
CA THR A 280 -6.69 2.72 -4.08
C THR A 280 -7.62 2.10 -5.14
N ILE A 281 -7.12 1.88 -6.35
CA ILE A 281 -7.96 1.37 -7.45
C ILE A 281 -8.44 -0.06 -7.21
N ARG A 282 -7.66 -0.89 -6.49
CA ARG A 282 -8.07 -2.25 -6.12
C ARG A 282 -9.15 -2.25 -5.04
N GLY A 283 -8.98 -1.39 -4.04
CA GLY A 283 -9.99 -1.22 -2.98
C GLY A 283 -11.30 -0.70 -3.54
N LEU A 284 -11.24 0.32 -4.40
CA LEU A 284 -12.43 0.82 -5.10
C LEU A 284 -13.11 -0.26 -5.96
N TYR A 285 -12.33 -1.08 -6.68
CA TYR A 285 -12.87 -2.17 -7.46
C TYR A 285 -13.55 -3.22 -6.57
N ALA A 286 -12.89 -3.65 -5.51
CA ALA A 286 -13.46 -4.63 -4.58
C ALA A 286 -14.76 -4.10 -3.95
N MET A 287 -14.75 -2.87 -3.45
CA MET A 287 -15.90 -2.24 -2.80
C MET A 287 -17.07 -2.00 -3.76
N LEU A 288 -16.79 -1.49 -4.97
CA LEU A 288 -17.84 -1.06 -5.91
C LEU A 288 -18.33 -2.19 -6.82
N CYS A 289 -17.53 -3.23 -7.04
CA CYS A 289 -17.86 -4.33 -7.96
C CYS A 289 -18.03 -5.68 -7.26
N GLY A 290 -17.79 -5.76 -5.94
CA GLY A 290 -17.97 -6.98 -5.15
C GLY A 290 -17.07 -8.13 -5.59
N ASP A 291 -15.86 -7.83 -6.06
CA ASP A 291 -14.97 -8.82 -6.67
C ASP A 291 -13.50 -8.59 -6.28
N TYR A 292 -12.73 -9.65 -6.28
CA TYR A 292 -11.30 -9.57 -6.02
C TYR A 292 -10.56 -9.00 -7.22
N SER A 293 -9.75 -7.97 -7.00
CA SER A 293 -8.82 -7.53 -8.03
C SER A 293 -7.75 -8.60 -8.23
N LYS A 294 -7.47 -8.98 -9.48
CA LYS A 294 -6.42 -9.94 -9.77
C LYS A 294 -5.07 -9.47 -9.21
N LEU A 295 -4.32 -10.42 -8.66
CA LEU A 295 -2.96 -10.21 -8.16
C LEU A 295 -1.92 -10.08 -9.29
N ASP A 296 -2.34 -9.96 -10.55
CA ASP A 296 -1.43 -9.81 -11.68
C ASP A 296 -0.66 -8.48 -11.59
N SER A 297 0.65 -8.59 -11.45
CA SER A 297 1.58 -7.46 -11.49
C SER A 297 1.75 -6.87 -12.91
N GLY A 298 1.29 -7.59 -13.94
CA GLY A 298 1.47 -7.25 -15.35
C GLY A 298 0.57 -6.12 -15.87
N THR A 299 -0.64 -5.96 -15.32
CA THR A 299 -1.65 -5.05 -15.86
C THR A 299 -1.96 -3.92 -14.85
N PRO A 300 -2.03 -2.64 -15.25
CA PRO A 300 -2.56 -1.60 -14.38
C PRO A 300 -3.94 -2.00 -13.89
N LYS A 301 -4.10 -1.99 -12.59
CA LYS A 301 -5.22 -2.57 -11.86
C LYS A 301 -6.50 -1.77 -12.12
N GLY A 302 -7.58 -2.49 -12.38
CA GLY A 302 -8.83 -1.90 -12.86
C GLY A 302 -9.00 -2.00 -14.39
N LEU A 303 -7.92 -2.25 -15.14
CA LEU A 303 -8.02 -2.52 -16.58
C LEU A 303 -8.68 -3.88 -16.89
N GLU A 304 -8.83 -4.75 -15.88
CA GLU A 304 -9.64 -5.96 -16.00
C GLU A 304 -11.06 -5.66 -16.44
N LEU A 305 -11.60 -4.50 -16.02
CA LEU A 305 -12.91 -4.03 -16.47
C LEU A 305 -12.94 -3.68 -17.96
N LEU A 306 -11.81 -3.21 -18.52
CA LEU A 306 -11.67 -2.91 -19.95
C LEU A 306 -11.76 -4.18 -20.80
N ASN A 307 -11.27 -5.29 -20.26
CA ASN A 307 -11.28 -6.59 -20.94
C ASN A 307 -12.59 -7.36 -20.75
N ASN A 308 -13.43 -6.98 -19.79
CA ASN A 308 -14.71 -7.64 -19.51
C ASN A 308 -15.84 -6.64 -19.17
N PRO A 309 -16.46 -6.02 -20.19
CA PRO A 309 -17.56 -5.07 -19.98
C PRO A 309 -18.79 -5.66 -19.26
N LYS A 310 -19.02 -6.98 -19.36
CA LYS A 310 -20.11 -7.64 -18.64
C LYS A 310 -19.92 -7.57 -17.12
N ARG A 311 -18.67 -7.56 -16.66
CA ARG A 311 -18.33 -7.43 -15.24
C ARG A 311 -18.58 -6.00 -14.74
N ALA A 312 -18.33 -5.00 -15.56
CA ALA A 312 -18.63 -3.61 -15.25
C ALA A 312 -20.13 -3.37 -14.96
N ALA A 313 -21.02 -4.08 -15.63
CA ALA A 313 -22.46 -4.02 -15.38
C ALA A 313 -22.89 -4.56 -14.01
N GLN A 314 -22.03 -5.31 -13.33
CA GLN A 314 -22.27 -5.85 -11.98
C GLN A 314 -21.81 -4.89 -10.87
N CYS A 315 -21.03 -3.84 -11.21
CA CYS A 315 -20.61 -2.85 -10.25
C CYS A 315 -21.79 -2.05 -9.70
N LEU A 316 -21.76 -1.73 -8.42
CA LEU A 316 -22.83 -1.02 -7.71
C LEU A 316 -23.29 0.28 -8.43
N PRO A 317 -22.38 1.14 -8.94
CA PRO A 317 -22.82 2.33 -9.68
C PRO A 317 -23.65 1.98 -10.93
N ALA A 318 -23.26 0.94 -11.68
CA ALA A 318 -24.00 0.50 -12.86
C ALA A 318 -25.38 -0.04 -12.49
N GLN A 319 -25.47 -0.84 -11.43
CA GLN A 319 -26.73 -1.38 -10.95
C GLN A 319 -27.68 -0.26 -10.45
N LEU A 320 -27.19 0.66 -9.63
CA LEU A 320 -28.00 1.78 -9.16
C LEU A 320 -28.45 2.68 -10.32
N ARG A 321 -27.58 2.92 -11.31
CA ARG A 321 -27.98 3.65 -12.53
C ARG A 321 -29.08 2.95 -13.28
N ALA A 322 -29.06 1.63 -13.40
CA ALA A 322 -30.15 0.84 -14.01
C ALA A 322 -31.48 0.97 -13.24
N HIS A 323 -31.41 1.26 -11.93
CA HIS A 323 -32.56 1.54 -11.08
C HIS A 323 -32.92 3.04 -10.98
N GLY A 324 -32.40 3.87 -11.89
CA GLY A 324 -32.80 5.26 -12.02
C GLY A 324 -32.01 6.24 -11.14
N PHE A 325 -30.94 5.83 -10.50
CA PHE A 325 -30.05 6.74 -9.76
C PHE A 325 -29.15 7.54 -10.71
N SER A 326 -28.84 8.77 -10.36
CA SER A 326 -27.66 9.46 -10.90
C SER A 326 -26.44 9.09 -10.06
N THR A 327 -25.35 8.68 -10.70
CA THR A 327 -24.18 8.10 -10.03
C THR A 327 -22.95 8.98 -10.24
N HIS A 328 -22.28 9.35 -9.13
CA HIS A 328 -21.25 10.38 -9.11
C HIS A 328 -20.03 9.89 -8.35
N PHE A 329 -18.84 10.16 -8.88
CA PHE A 329 -17.55 9.94 -8.22
C PHE A 329 -16.80 11.26 -8.14
N LEU A 330 -16.37 11.64 -6.93
CA LEU A 330 -15.52 12.79 -6.66
C LEU A 330 -14.27 12.37 -5.91
N GLN A 331 -13.10 12.87 -6.35
CA GLN A 331 -11.87 12.70 -5.59
C GLN A 331 -11.10 14.02 -5.47
N GLY A 332 -10.31 14.16 -4.39
CA GLY A 332 -9.44 15.30 -4.17
C GLY A 332 -8.23 15.37 -5.13
N ALA A 333 -7.84 14.24 -5.71
CA ALA A 333 -6.71 14.12 -6.63
C ALA A 333 -7.09 14.24 -8.10
N GLY A 334 -6.06 14.25 -8.98
CA GLY A 334 -6.26 14.14 -10.43
C GLY A 334 -6.74 12.74 -10.83
N LEU A 335 -7.59 12.64 -11.86
CA LEU A 335 -8.20 11.37 -12.27
C LEU A 335 -7.27 10.45 -13.07
N ARG A 336 -6.26 11.00 -13.73
CA ARG A 336 -5.38 10.21 -14.61
C ARG A 336 -4.56 9.16 -13.88
N PHE A 337 -4.19 9.44 -12.63
CA PHE A 337 -3.48 8.47 -11.82
C PHE A 337 -4.34 7.22 -11.62
N MET A 338 -3.78 6.05 -11.92
CA MET A 338 -4.47 4.76 -11.95
C MET A 338 -5.69 4.73 -12.89
N ALA A 339 -5.67 5.52 -13.96
CA ALA A 339 -6.69 5.54 -15.03
C ALA A 339 -8.14 5.70 -14.52
N LYS A 340 -8.36 6.42 -13.41
CA LYS A 340 -9.71 6.60 -12.84
C LYS A 340 -10.65 7.38 -13.77
N ASP A 341 -10.09 8.25 -14.63
CA ASP A 341 -10.85 8.92 -15.71
C ASP A 341 -11.49 7.95 -16.70
N THR A 342 -10.95 6.76 -16.85
CA THR A 342 -11.46 5.69 -17.71
C THR A 342 -12.26 4.65 -16.92
N ILE A 343 -11.73 4.22 -15.79
CA ILE A 343 -12.28 3.08 -15.04
C ILE A 343 -13.59 3.45 -14.32
N MET A 344 -13.69 4.64 -13.73
CA MET A 344 -14.90 5.05 -13.00
C MET A 344 -16.14 5.13 -13.92
N PRO A 345 -16.07 5.76 -15.11
CA PRO A 345 -17.17 5.70 -16.06
C PRO A 345 -17.55 4.26 -16.47
N MET A 346 -16.56 3.36 -16.60
CA MET A 346 -16.83 1.95 -16.91
C MET A 346 -17.56 1.23 -15.81
N MET A 347 -17.30 1.54 -14.53
CA MET A 347 -18.04 1.01 -13.39
C MET A 347 -19.49 1.52 -13.32
N GLY A 348 -19.86 2.47 -14.17
CA GLY A 348 -21.22 2.97 -14.27
C GLY A 348 -21.47 4.36 -13.69
N PHE A 349 -20.44 5.12 -13.31
CA PHE A 349 -20.60 6.49 -12.87
C PHE A 349 -21.00 7.41 -14.03
N ASN A 350 -22.06 8.21 -13.85
CA ASN A 350 -22.49 9.23 -14.80
C ASN A 350 -21.54 10.44 -14.81
N GLN A 351 -20.99 10.78 -13.64
CA GLN A 351 -20.04 11.87 -13.47
C GLN A 351 -18.81 11.37 -12.70
N THR A 352 -17.64 11.67 -13.24
CA THR A 352 -16.34 11.36 -12.62
C THR A 352 -15.53 12.64 -12.56
N LEU A 353 -15.35 13.18 -11.36
CA LEU A 353 -14.80 14.51 -11.11
C LEU A 353 -13.59 14.42 -10.19
N GLY A 354 -12.52 15.08 -10.56
CA GLY A 354 -11.28 15.15 -9.80
C GLY A 354 -10.91 16.56 -9.38
N ARG A 355 -9.67 16.76 -8.95
CA ARG A 355 -9.13 18.04 -8.48
C ARG A 355 -9.54 19.25 -9.32
N ASN A 356 -9.54 19.13 -10.65
CA ASN A 356 -9.82 20.23 -11.57
C ASN A 356 -11.29 20.73 -11.53
N TRP A 357 -12.20 19.94 -10.99
CA TRP A 357 -13.57 20.34 -10.83
C TRP A 357 -13.76 21.35 -9.70
N PHE A 358 -13.01 21.20 -8.59
CA PHE A 358 -13.14 22.03 -7.40
C PHE A 358 -12.75 23.47 -7.68
N ARG A 359 -13.63 24.41 -7.29
CA ARG A 359 -13.43 25.86 -7.46
C ARG A 359 -12.90 26.54 -6.21
N ASN A 360 -13.14 25.94 -5.04
CA ASN A 360 -12.60 26.43 -3.79
C ASN A 360 -11.09 26.24 -3.72
N LYS A 361 -10.41 27.16 -3.04
CA LYS A 361 -8.96 27.14 -2.89
C LYS A 361 -8.57 26.13 -1.81
N PRO A 362 -7.55 25.30 -2.00
CA PRO A 362 -6.98 24.47 -0.94
C PRO A 362 -6.43 25.33 0.20
N TYR A 363 -6.51 24.84 1.42
CA TYR A 363 -5.88 25.43 2.59
C TYR A 363 -4.38 25.11 2.66
N LEU A 364 -3.99 23.98 2.09
CA LEU A 364 -2.61 23.49 2.08
C LEU A 364 -2.14 23.28 0.64
N ASP A 365 -0.86 23.54 0.40
CA ASP A 365 -0.20 23.13 -0.83
C ASP A 365 0.14 21.64 -0.73
N PHE A 366 -0.60 20.84 -1.46
CA PHE A 366 -0.47 19.39 -1.46
C PHE A 366 -0.35 18.86 -2.88
N THR A 367 0.73 18.15 -3.14
CA THR A 367 1.12 17.74 -4.50
C THR A 367 0.11 16.85 -5.19
N TRP A 368 -0.62 16.02 -4.43
CA TRP A 368 -1.64 15.13 -5.00
C TRP A 368 -2.96 15.82 -5.32
N GLY A 369 -3.28 16.92 -4.66
CA GLY A 369 -4.54 17.60 -4.95
C GLY A 369 -5.07 18.52 -3.86
N MET A 370 -6.31 18.28 -3.44
CA MET A 370 -6.96 19.02 -2.37
C MET A 370 -6.57 18.48 -1.01
N ASP A 371 -6.32 19.35 -0.03
CA ASP A 371 -6.38 18.95 1.36
C ASP A 371 -7.82 18.54 1.77
N ASP A 372 -7.94 17.68 2.79
CA ASP A 372 -9.21 17.04 3.11
C ASP A 372 -10.31 18.04 3.55
N LYS A 373 -9.95 19.13 4.22
CA LYS A 373 -10.92 20.16 4.60
C LYS A 373 -11.51 20.83 3.37
N ALA A 374 -10.67 21.31 2.47
CA ALA A 374 -11.13 21.95 1.24
C ALA A 374 -11.90 20.95 0.35
N PHE A 375 -11.48 19.68 0.33
CA PHE A 375 -12.18 18.61 -0.38
C PHE A 375 -13.60 18.41 0.14
N PHE A 376 -13.79 18.30 1.45
CA PHE A 376 -15.11 18.09 2.03
C PHE A 376 -16.01 19.35 1.91
N GLU A 377 -15.46 20.55 2.00
CA GLU A 377 -16.21 21.79 1.74
C GLU A 377 -16.76 21.82 0.30
N GLY A 378 -15.91 21.52 -0.70
CA GLY A 378 -16.35 21.43 -2.09
C GLY A 378 -17.33 20.27 -2.33
N SER A 379 -17.15 19.14 -1.65
CA SER A 379 -18.06 18.01 -1.71
C SER A 379 -19.43 18.32 -1.11
N LEU A 380 -19.48 19.14 -0.04
CA LEU A 380 -20.73 19.61 0.54
C LEU A 380 -21.51 20.48 -0.44
N ASP A 381 -20.83 21.33 -1.20
CA ASP A 381 -21.47 22.14 -2.25
C ASP A 381 -21.99 21.27 -3.39
N TYR A 382 -21.30 20.17 -3.70
CA TYR A 382 -21.80 19.21 -4.68
C TYR A 382 -23.06 18.48 -4.18
N VAL A 383 -23.09 18.04 -2.93
CA VAL A 383 -24.29 17.46 -2.30
C VAL A 383 -25.48 18.42 -2.36
N LYS A 384 -25.27 19.72 -2.07
CA LYS A 384 -26.32 20.74 -2.24
C LYS A 384 -26.86 20.82 -3.66
N GLN A 385 -26.00 20.64 -4.68
CA GLN A 385 -26.45 20.60 -6.09
C GLN A 385 -27.26 19.33 -6.38
N LEU A 386 -26.83 18.15 -5.90
CA LEU A 386 -27.56 16.89 -6.04
C LEU A 386 -28.94 16.95 -5.41
N ARG A 387 -29.07 17.55 -4.25
CA ARG A 387 -30.35 17.71 -3.53
C ARG A 387 -31.37 18.59 -4.25
N LYS A 388 -30.95 19.43 -5.18
CA LYS A 388 -31.87 20.19 -6.04
C LYS A 388 -32.52 19.33 -7.13
N GLN A 389 -31.96 18.15 -7.39
CA GLN A 389 -32.48 17.21 -8.36
C GLN A 389 -33.60 16.35 -7.74
N LYS A 390 -34.59 15.97 -8.53
CA LYS A 390 -35.65 15.03 -8.09
C LYS A 390 -35.20 13.58 -8.11
N GLN A 391 -34.19 13.29 -8.92
CA GLN A 391 -33.63 11.95 -9.11
C GLN A 391 -32.85 11.48 -7.86
N PRO A 392 -33.00 10.25 -7.43
CA PRO A 392 -32.12 9.68 -6.39
C PRO A 392 -30.68 9.67 -6.89
N TRP A 393 -29.73 9.80 -5.98
CA TRP A 393 -28.32 9.86 -6.32
C TRP A 393 -27.47 8.92 -5.47
N MET A 394 -26.40 8.43 -6.09
CA MET A 394 -25.28 7.82 -5.43
C MET A 394 -24.06 8.71 -5.61
N LEU A 395 -23.39 9.06 -4.53
CA LEU A 395 -22.14 9.81 -4.54
C LEU A 395 -21.05 9.02 -3.83
N THR A 396 -19.94 8.79 -4.49
CA THR A 396 -18.73 8.23 -3.91
C THR A 396 -17.67 9.33 -3.80
N LEU A 397 -17.17 9.57 -2.60
CA LEU A 397 -16.09 10.50 -2.28
C LEU A 397 -14.83 9.70 -1.99
N LEU A 398 -13.67 10.16 -2.49
CA LEU A 398 -12.36 9.61 -2.18
C LEU A 398 -11.44 10.73 -1.72
N THR A 399 -10.96 10.66 -0.46
CA THR A 399 -9.97 11.59 0.09
C THR A 399 -8.58 11.33 -0.48
N VAL A 400 -7.62 12.19 -0.18
CA VAL A 400 -6.23 12.03 -0.65
C VAL A 400 -5.20 12.62 0.33
N GLY A 401 -5.61 13.40 1.33
CA GLY A 401 -4.70 14.13 2.21
C GLY A 401 -3.82 13.23 3.08
N THR A 402 -4.23 12.01 3.31
CA THR A 402 -3.48 10.97 4.03
C THR A 402 -2.55 10.15 3.14
N HIS A 403 -2.44 10.48 1.85
CA HIS A 403 -1.42 9.92 0.97
C HIS A 403 -0.06 10.59 1.21
N GLN A 404 1.04 9.87 1.04
CA GLN A 404 2.40 10.42 1.15
C GLN A 404 2.71 11.37 -0.03
N PRO A 405 3.41 12.49 0.19
CA PRO A 405 3.81 13.09 1.45
C PRO A 405 2.59 13.66 2.18
N TYR A 406 2.47 13.33 3.45
CA TYR A 406 1.31 13.68 4.28
C TYR A 406 1.13 15.18 4.40
N SER A 407 -0.11 15.66 4.28
CA SER A 407 -0.46 17.07 4.32
C SER A 407 -1.27 17.41 5.57
N ALA A 408 -0.72 18.24 6.43
CA ALA A 408 -1.41 18.75 7.62
C ALA A 408 -0.97 20.17 7.96
N PRO A 409 -1.86 21.00 8.57
CA PRO A 409 -1.49 22.30 9.11
C PRO A 409 -0.44 22.20 10.23
N ASN A 410 0.32 23.28 10.45
CA ASN A 410 1.40 23.29 11.45
C ASN A 410 0.95 22.97 12.87
N ASP A 411 -0.26 23.38 13.26
CA ASP A 411 -0.82 23.07 14.58
C ASP A 411 -1.08 21.57 14.77
N TYR A 412 -1.43 20.84 13.71
CA TYR A 412 -1.53 19.38 13.74
C TYR A 412 -0.15 18.73 13.78
N LEU A 413 0.81 19.24 13.00
CA LEU A 413 2.20 18.73 13.03
C LEU A 413 2.86 18.91 14.41
N GLN A 414 2.44 19.88 15.21
CA GLN A 414 2.90 20.06 16.59
C GLN A 414 2.16 19.17 17.60
N ARG A 415 0.92 18.80 17.32
CA ARG A 415 0.06 18.01 18.20
C ARG A 415 0.31 16.51 18.12
N TYR A 416 0.69 16.03 16.93
CA TYR A 416 0.88 14.61 16.67
C TYR A 416 2.37 14.26 16.55
N PRO A 417 2.76 13.00 16.87
CA PRO A 417 4.18 12.59 16.90
C PRO A 417 4.86 12.57 15.53
N ASP A 418 4.07 12.48 14.44
CA ASP A 418 4.57 12.44 13.07
C ASP A 418 3.56 13.03 12.07
N ALA A 419 4.03 13.28 10.85
CA ALA A 419 3.22 13.88 9.79
C ALA A 419 2.05 12.98 9.33
N LYS A 420 2.22 11.66 9.36
CA LYS A 420 1.14 10.71 9.02
C LYS A 420 -0.03 10.85 9.98
N ARG A 421 0.23 10.80 11.30
CA ARG A 421 -0.80 10.95 12.32
C ARG A 421 -1.39 12.36 12.35
N ALA A 422 -0.59 13.38 12.05
CA ALA A 422 -1.07 14.76 11.89
C ALA A 422 -2.08 14.88 10.73
N ALA A 423 -1.77 14.30 9.57
CA ALA A 423 -2.68 14.29 8.42
C ALA A 423 -3.98 13.52 8.73
N ILE A 424 -3.89 12.38 9.42
CA ILE A 424 -5.05 11.60 9.84
C ILE A 424 -5.92 12.38 10.83
N GLY A 425 -5.33 13.08 11.80
CA GLY A 425 -6.09 13.93 12.73
C GLY A 425 -6.76 15.13 12.02
N TYR A 426 -6.12 15.69 11.00
CA TYR A 426 -6.71 16.73 10.16
C TYR A 426 -7.88 16.20 9.33
N LEU A 427 -7.75 15.02 8.75
CA LEU A 427 -8.82 14.30 8.07
C LEU A 427 -10.01 14.05 9.02
N ASP A 428 -9.75 13.58 10.25
CA ASP A 428 -10.80 13.29 11.25
C ASP A 428 -11.66 14.52 11.57
N ASP A 429 -11.01 15.66 11.82
CA ASP A 429 -11.71 16.93 12.05
C ASP A 429 -12.47 17.43 10.82
N ALA A 430 -11.90 17.28 9.62
CA ALA A 430 -12.53 17.67 8.36
C ALA A 430 -13.76 16.81 8.06
N LEU A 431 -13.68 15.51 8.29
CA LEU A 431 -14.78 14.56 8.11
C LEU A 431 -15.92 14.81 9.12
N ASP A 432 -15.60 15.04 10.40
CA ASP A 432 -16.61 15.36 11.41
C ASP A 432 -17.39 16.62 11.03
N ASN A 433 -16.69 17.68 10.61
CA ASN A 433 -17.33 18.92 10.17
C ASN A 433 -18.24 18.70 8.94
N PHE A 434 -17.82 17.84 8.02
CA PHE A 434 -18.63 17.45 6.87
C PHE A 434 -19.89 16.71 7.29
N LEU A 435 -19.76 15.66 8.11
CA LEU A 435 -20.89 14.86 8.58
C LEU A 435 -21.88 15.67 9.41
N ARG A 436 -21.41 16.54 10.33
CA ARG A 436 -22.26 17.48 11.07
C ARG A 436 -22.99 18.47 10.15
N SER A 437 -22.32 18.91 9.09
CA SER A 437 -22.95 19.78 8.09
C SER A 437 -24.06 19.07 7.31
N LEU A 438 -23.86 17.80 6.96
CA LEU A 438 -24.88 16.96 6.35
C LEU A 438 -26.07 16.75 7.29
N GLU A 439 -25.80 16.45 8.57
CA GLU A 439 -26.81 16.27 9.60
C GLU A 439 -27.65 17.56 9.77
N LYS A 440 -27.00 18.72 9.95
CA LYS A 440 -27.64 20.03 10.07
C LYS A 440 -28.50 20.39 8.87
N GLN A 441 -28.08 20.00 7.66
CA GLN A 441 -28.82 20.22 6.41
C GLN A 441 -29.91 19.16 6.16
N GLY A 442 -30.10 18.21 7.07
CA GLY A 442 -31.10 17.15 6.96
C GLY A 442 -30.79 16.10 5.89
N VAL A 443 -29.55 16.03 5.39
CA VAL A 443 -29.14 15.05 4.36
C VAL A 443 -29.22 13.62 4.93
N LEU A 444 -28.84 13.44 6.20
CA LEU A 444 -28.84 12.12 6.84
C LEU A 444 -30.26 11.55 7.04
N LYS A 445 -31.33 12.36 6.85
CA LYS A 445 -32.72 11.90 6.98
C LYS A 445 -33.22 11.06 5.81
N ASP A 446 -32.55 11.13 4.66
CA ASP A 446 -32.94 10.44 3.42
C ASP A 446 -31.78 9.82 2.66
N THR A 447 -30.61 9.70 3.31
CA THR A 447 -29.39 9.22 2.69
C THR A 447 -28.74 8.13 3.54
N LEU A 448 -28.49 6.95 2.95
CA LEU A 448 -27.62 5.95 3.53
C LEU A 448 -26.17 6.41 3.36
N VAL A 449 -25.45 6.56 4.46
CA VAL A 449 -24.03 6.95 4.44
C VAL A 449 -23.19 5.75 4.82
N ILE A 450 -22.19 5.44 3.97
CA ILE A 450 -21.21 4.39 4.19
C ILE A 450 -19.86 5.08 4.28
N ILE A 451 -19.13 4.89 5.38
CA ILE A 451 -17.80 5.41 5.57
C ILE A 451 -16.85 4.22 5.68
N THR A 452 -15.84 4.17 4.83
CA THR A 452 -14.89 3.06 4.75
C THR A 452 -13.52 3.54 4.30
N SER A 453 -12.54 2.65 4.24
CA SER A 453 -11.24 2.90 3.59
C SER A 453 -11.12 2.09 2.30
N ASP A 454 -10.35 2.61 1.36
CA ASP A 454 -9.99 1.93 0.11
C ASP A 454 -8.89 0.91 0.32
N GLU A 455 -7.92 1.26 1.14
CA GLU A 455 -6.80 0.43 1.56
C GLU A 455 -6.37 0.80 2.99
N SER A 456 -5.42 0.08 3.55
CA SER A 456 -4.82 0.39 4.84
C SER A 456 -3.31 0.58 4.70
N HIS A 457 -2.80 1.73 5.08
CA HIS A 457 -1.36 1.98 5.17
C HIS A 457 -0.69 1.29 6.37
N GLY A 458 -1.43 0.48 7.10
CA GLY A 458 -0.93 -0.22 8.27
C GLY A 458 -0.60 0.68 9.46
N ILE A 459 -0.19 0.05 10.54
CA ILE A 459 0.32 0.70 11.74
C ILE A 459 1.55 -0.09 12.18
N ASP A 460 2.67 0.61 12.39
CA ASP A 460 3.91 -0.02 12.79
C ASP A 460 3.73 -0.80 14.10
N GLY A 461 4.20 -2.04 14.13
CA GLY A 461 4.08 -2.93 15.28
C GLY A 461 2.69 -3.50 15.53
N VAL A 462 1.68 -3.21 14.70
CA VAL A 462 0.33 -3.77 14.82
C VAL A 462 0.12 -4.82 13.73
N ARG A 463 0.03 -6.07 14.15
CA ARG A 463 -0.18 -7.21 13.26
C ARG A 463 -1.47 -7.03 12.46
N LEU A 464 -1.44 -7.39 11.18
CA LEU A 464 -2.57 -7.35 10.24
C LEU A 464 -3.19 -5.95 10.02
N ALA A 465 -2.66 -4.88 10.63
CA ALA A 465 -3.21 -3.54 10.44
C ALA A 465 -3.24 -3.10 8.97
N SER A 466 -2.36 -3.64 8.13
CA SER A 466 -2.35 -3.38 6.68
C SER A 466 -3.49 -4.05 5.91
N ALA A 467 -4.11 -5.09 6.47
CA ALA A 467 -5.28 -5.75 5.88
C ALA A 467 -6.58 -5.38 6.61
N TRP A 468 -6.47 -4.68 7.74
CA TRP A 468 -7.58 -4.40 8.61
C TRP A 468 -8.20 -3.04 8.28
N GLY A 469 -9.38 -3.06 7.69
CA GLY A 469 -10.16 -1.89 7.38
C GLY A 469 -11.31 -1.65 8.36
N PHE A 470 -12.23 -0.82 7.96
CA PHE A 470 -13.45 -0.55 8.69
C PHE A 470 -14.61 -0.25 7.74
N ASN A 471 -15.81 -0.42 8.24
CA ASN A 471 -17.04 -0.06 7.57
C ASN A 471 -18.04 0.47 8.59
N LEU A 472 -18.51 1.70 8.39
CA LEU A 472 -19.51 2.36 9.21
C LEU A 472 -20.73 2.68 8.35
N LEU A 473 -21.91 2.23 8.75
CA LEU A 473 -23.18 2.53 8.10
C LEU A 473 -24.02 3.44 9.00
N LEU A 474 -24.41 4.60 8.46
CA LEU A 474 -25.38 5.50 9.05
C LEU A 474 -26.65 5.48 8.18
N ALA A 475 -27.72 4.90 8.69
CA ALA A 475 -28.99 4.84 7.99
C ALA A 475 -29.97 5.91 8.53
N PRO A 476 -30.90 6.43 7.71
CA PRO A 476 -31.92 7.35 8.17
C PRO A 476 -32.75 6.80 9.34
N GLU A 477 -33.01 5.51 9.32
CA GLU A 477 -33.74 4.78 10.37
C GLU A 477 -32.78 3.87 11.12
N GLN A 478 -31.84 4.47 11.83
CA GLN A 478 -30.75 3.77 12.53
C GLN A 478 -31.21 2.61 13.43
N ALA A 479 -32.38 2.75 14.05
CA ALA A 479 -32.95 1.71 14.93
C ALA A 479 -33.31 0.40 14.21
N ARG A 480 -33.28 0.38 12.87
CA ARG A 480 -33.53 -0.82 12.07
C ARG A 480 -32.26 -1.58 11.66
N LEU A 481 -31.10 -0.99 11.93
CA LEU A 481 -29.83 -1.67 11.71
C LEU A 481 -29.57 -2.69 12.82
N PRO A 482 -29.00 -3.89 12.50
CA PRO A 482 -28.67 -4.88 13.52
C PRO A 482 -27.58 -4.40 14.48
#